data_1be99501c8284ed4bdebc92581790bd2
#
_entry.id   1be99501c8284ed4bdebc92581790bd2
#
_cell.length_a   1.000
_cell.length_b   1.000
_cell.length_c   1.000
_cell.angle_alpha   90.00
_cell.angle_beta   90.00
_cell.angle_gamma   90.00
#
_symmetry.space_group_name_H-M   'P 1'
#
loop_
_entity.id
_entity.type
_entity.pdbx_description
1 polymer ?
#
loop_
_entity_poly.entity_id
_entity_poly.type
_entity_poly.pdbx_seq_one_letter_code
_entity_poly.pdbx_strand_id
1 'polypeptide(L)'
;VVIAAGTETRALPKPFRVRSYIYPLKGYSVTLPAPEGNAPEVSITDEARKIVVSRLGNRIRAAGQAEVGGYDLTLEPGRARSVLNALEGVLPQMGPVRDEAEFWCGLRPMTPDGSPVIGEIPGASNLFVNSGHGTLGWTLGAGSGAVMADLVCGSAPQLDLSPFSIKRF
;
A
#
# COMPACT_ATOMS: atom_id res chain seq x y z
N VAL A 1 10.95 -20.75 -0.03
CA VAL A 1 10.90 -19.48 -0.80
C VAL A 1 9.62 -18.73 -0.46
N VAL A 2 9.69 -17.39 -0.27
CA VAL A 2 8.52 -16.54 -0.01
C VAL A 2 8.35 -15.55 -1.17
N ILE A 3 7.17 -15.52 -1.77
CA ILE A 3 6.78 -14.53 -2.77
C ILE A 3 6.19 -13.32 -2.04
N ALA A 4 6.94 -12.22 -1.99
CA ALA A 4 6.54 -10.95 -1.37
C ALA A 4 6.73 -9.78 -2.35
N ALA A 5 6.29 -9.95 -3.61
CA ALA A 5 6.64 -9.10 -4.73
C ALA A 5 5.57 -8.04 -5.06
N GLY A 6 4.74 -7.66 -4.08
CA GLY A 6 3.72 -6.62 -4.28
C GLY A 6 2.78 -6.97 -5.45
N THR A 7 2.62 -6.07 -6.41
CA THR A 7 1.75 -6.28 -7.58
C THR A 7 2.26 -7.36 -8.52
N GLU A 8 3.58 -7.59 -8.57
CA GLU A 8 4.19 -8.62 -9.41
C GLU A 8 3.87 -10.05 -8.92
N THR A 9 3.42 -10.20 -7.67
CA THR A 9 2.91 -11.47 -7.14
C THR A 9 1.79 -12.06 -8.01
N ARG A 10 1.08 -11.24 -8.78
CA ARG A 10 0.02 -11.69 -9.71
C ARG A 10 0.51 -12.72 -10.74
N ALA A 11 1.75 -12.61 -11.18
CA ALA A 11 2.29 -13.45 -12.24
C ALA A 11 3.04 -14.69 -11.71
N LEU A 12 3.65 -14.60 -10.54
CA LEU A 12 4.61 -15.57 -10.03
C LEU A 12 4.01 -16.96 -9.70
N PRO A 13 2.77 -17.11 -9.18
CA PRO A 13 2.19 -18.42 -8.90
C PRO A 13 1.66 -19.18 -10.13
N LYS A 14 1.62 -18.54 -11.31
CA LYS A 14 1.06 -19.14 -12.55
C LYS A 14 1.68 -20.49 -12.94
N PRO A 15 3.01 -20.71 -12.83
CA PRO A 15 3.63 -22.01 -13.13
C PRO A 15 3.05 -23.16 -12.29
N PHE A 16 2.55 -22.86 -11.10
CA PHE A 16 1.92 -23.83 -10.18
C PHE A 16 0.39 -23.95 -10.38
N ARG A 17 -0.17 -23.39 -11.48
CA ARG A 17 -1.60 -23.33 -11.80
C ARG A 17 -2.44 -22.64 -10.73
N VAL A 18 -1.83 -21.73 -9.96
CA VAL A 18 -2.49 -20.91 -8.96
C VAL A 18 -2.70 -19.50 -9.50
N ARG A 19 -3.92 -18.99 -9.39
CA ARG A 19 -4.25 -17.60 -9.73
C ARG A 19 -4.09 -16.73 -8.49
N SER A 20 -3.38 -15.64 -8.63
CA SER A 20 -3.38 -14.56 -7.66
C SER A 20 -4.28 -13.44 -8.18
N TYR A 21 -5.28 -13.05 -7.39
CA TYR A 21 -6.23 -11.98 -7.73
C TYR A 21 -5.74 -10.61 -7.23
N ILE A 22 -4.43 -10.43 -7.14
CA ILE A 22 -3.82 -9.15 -6.78
C ILE A 22 -3.85 -8.22 -8.00
N TYR A 23 -4.44 -7.04 -7.82
CA TYR A 23 -4.58 -6.02 -8.85
C TYR A 23 -3.77 -4.76 -8.48
N PRO A 24 -3.02 -4.17 -9.42
CA PRO A 24 -2.30 -2.92 -9.18
C PRO A 24 -3.29 -1.75 -9.14
N LEU A 25 -3.43 -1.12 -7.97
CA LEU A 25 -4.21 0.09 -7.80
C LEU A 25 -3.27 1.29 -7.64
N LYS A 26 -3.23 2.17 -8.65
CA LYS A 26 -2.34 3.32 -8.63
C LYS A 26 -2.83 4.37 -7.62
N GLY A 27 -1.93 4.80 -6.76
CA GLY A 27 -2.13 5.88 -5.83
C GLY A 27 -1.14 7.01 -6.05
N TYR A 28 -1.48 8.20 -5.56
CA TYR A 28 -0.67 9.40 -5.72
C TYR A 28 -0.28 9.95 -4.36
N SER A 29 0.85 10.63 -4.31
CA SER A 29 1.24 11.41 -3.15
C SER A 29 1.96 12.68 -3.56
N VAL A 30 1.91 13.67 -2.68
CA VAL A 30 2.71 14.88 -2.73
C VAL A 30 3.52 15.00 -1.44
N THR A 31 4.77 15.40 -1.55
CA THR A 31 5.64 15.65 -0.40
C THR A 31 6.18 17.07 -0.48
N LEU A 32 6.12 17.78 0.63
CA LEU A 32 6.47 19.19 0.78
C LEU A 32 7.34 19.39 2.01
N PRO A 33 8.16 20.44 2.12
CA PRO A 33 8.76 20.86 3.38
C PRO A 33 7.69 21.07 4.45
N ALA A 34 7.96 20.67 5.68
CA ALA A 34 7.06 20.93 6.80
C ALA A 34 7.16 22.42 7.21
N PRO A 35 6.03 23.12 7.35
CA PRO A 35 6.06 24.51 7.80
C PRO A 35 6.55 24.58 9.25
N GLU A 36 7.41 25.54 9.55
CA GLU A 36 7.90 25.75 10.89
C GLU A 36 6.76 26.09 11.86
N GLY A 37 6.70 25.38 12.99
CA GLY A 37 5.73 25.63 14.06
C GLY A 37 4.29 25.18 13.78
N ASN A 38 3.93 24.82 12.52
CA ASN A 38 2.53 24.53 12.14
C ASN A 38 2.35 23.15 11.49
N ALA A 39 3.36 22.28 11.53
CA ALA A 39 3.26 20.93 11.00
C ALA A 39 2.53 20.01 12.01
N PRO A 40 1.59 19.16 11.57
CA PRO A 40 0.94 18.20 12.45
C PRO A 40 1.96 17.19 12.98
N GLU A 41 1.88 16.87 14.27
CA GLU A 41 2.72 15.82 14.89
C GLU A 41 2.15 14.43 14.70
N VAL A 42 0.83 14.33 14.51
CA VAL A 42 0.10 13.09 14.28
C VAL A 42 -0.44 13.03 12.85
N SER A 43 -0.61 11.81 12.33
CA SER A 43 -1.23 11.63 11.01
C SER A 43 -2.70 12.03 11.03
N ILE A 44 -3.14 12.73 9.99
CA ILE A 44 -4.51 13.18 9.79
C ILE A 44 -5.12 12.38 8.64
N THR A 45 -6.25 11.72 8.89
CA THR A 45 -7.05 11.08 7.84
C THR A 45 -8.28 11.96 7.56
N ASP A 46 -8.36 12.49 6.33
CA ASP A 46 -9.56 13.21 5.87
C ASP A 46 -10.39 12.27 4.98
N GLU A 47 -11.45 11.74 5.55
CA GLU A 47 -12.36 10.82 4.87
C GLU A 47 -13.16 11.50 3.75
N ALA A 48 -13.44 12.78 3.87
CA ALA A 48 -14.19 13.51 2.85
C ALA A 48 -13.34 13.73 1.59
N ARG A 49 -12.06 14.08 1.77
CA ARG A 49 -11.11 14.31 0.67
C ARG A 49 -10.35 13.04 0.25
N LYS A 50 -10.50 11.93 1.01
CA LYS A 50 -9.83 10.65 0.76
C LYS A 50 -8.31 10.77 0.69
N ILE A 51 -7.74 11.51 1.63
CA ILE A 51 -6.29 11.65 1.80
C ILE A 51 -5.86 11.34 3.23
N VAL A 52 -4.61 10.90 3.34
CA VAL A 52 -3.90 10.78 4.62
C VAL A 52 -2.70 11.71 4.58
N VAL A 53 -2.57 12.56 5.59
CA VAL A 53 -1.47 13.49 5.75
C VAL A 53 -0.59 13.01 6.89
N SER A 54 0.72 12.88 6.66
CA SER A 54 1.68 12.43 7.66
C SER A 54 2.92 13.29 7.65
N ARG A 55 3.49 13.54 8.84
CA ARG A 55 4.79 14.18 8.98
C ARG A 55 5.90 13.13 8.87
N LEU A 56 6.90 13.39 8.05
CA LEU A 56 8.09 12.57 7.84
C LEU A 56 9.33 13.42 8.11
N GLY A 57 9.71 13.54 9.39
CA GLY A 57 10.79 14.42 9.81
C GLY A 57 10.47 15.90 9.59
N ASN A 58 11.24 16.55 8.70
CA ASN A 58 11.03 17.95 8.30
C ASN A 58 10.16 18.10 7.04
N ARG A 59 9.42 17.06 6.65
CA ARG A 59 8.54 17.06 5.48
C ARG A 59 7.13 16.63 5.86
N ILE A 60 6.15 17.08 5.08
CA ILE A 60 4.77 16.59 5.11
C ILE A 60 4.51 15.83 3.83
N ARG A 61 3.87 14.67 3.95
CA ARG A 61 3.38 13.88 2.83
C ARG A 61 1.89 13.70 2.91
N ALA A 62 1.19 14.08 1.86
CA ALA A 62 -0.20 13.70 1.64
C ALA A 62 -0.26 12.58 0.60
N ALA A 63 -1.04 11.54 0.88
CA ALA A 63 -1.28 10.43 -0.03
C ALA A 63 -2.77 10.20 -0.20
N GLY A 64 -3.20 9.96 -1.42
CA GLY A 64 -4.60 9.74 -1.74
C GLY A 64 -4.80 9.14 -3.13
N GLN A 65 -6.00 9.30 -3.65
CA GLN A 65 -6.41 8.82 -4.95
C GLN A 65 -6.34 7.30 -5.12
N ALA A 66 -7.18 6.80 -6.02
CA ALA A 66 -7.18 5.42 -6.47
C ALA A 66 -7.51 5.40 -7.95
N GLU A 67 -6.60 4.86 -8.75
CA GLU A 67 -6.76 4.75 -10.20
C GLU A 67 -6.59 3.31 -10.65
N VAL A 68 -7.57 2.83 -11.39
CA VAL A 68 -7.57 1.52 -12.02
C VAL A 68 -7.01 1.68 -13.44
N GLY A 69 -5.71 1.51 -13.59
CA GLY A 69 -4.98 1.72 -14.84
C GLY A 69 -3.97 0.61 -15.17
N GLY A 70 -4.07 -0.54 -14.50
CA GLY A 70 -3.08 -1.62 -14.67
C GLY A 70 -1.71 -1.22 -14.12
N TYR A 71 -0.66 -1.56 -14.86
CA TYR A 71 0.74 -1.33 -14.45
C TYR A 71 1.31 0.02 -14.91
N ASP A 72 0.47 0.90 -15.47
CA ASP A 72 0.92 2.23 -15.90
C ASP A 72 1.32 3.10 -14.70
N LEU A 73 2.59 3.54 -14.67
CA LEU A 73 3.17 4.41 -13.66
C LEU A 73 3.31 5.86 -14.16
N THR A 74 2.70 6.21 -15.29
CA THR A 74 2.67 7.60 -15.74
C THR A 74 1.96 8.46 -14.70
N LEU A 75 2.65 9.50 -14.24
CA LEU A 75 2.10 10.45 -13.30
C LEU A 75 1.11 11.36 -14.04
N GLU A 76 -0.18 11.23 -13.73
CA GLU A 76 -1.22 12.08 -14.31
C GLU A 76 -1.28 13.42 -13.54
N PRO A 77 -0.97 14.57 -14.20
CA PRO A 77 -0.79 15.85 -13.50
C PRO A 77 -2.04 16.35 -12.78
N GLY A 78 -3.23 16.12 -13.32
CA GLY A 78 -4.49 16.53 -12.71
C GLY A 78 -4.78 15.79 -11.42
N ARG A 79 -4.53 14.46 -11.39
CA ARG A 79 -4.69 13.63 -10.18
C ARG A 79 -3.65 13.98 -9.12
N ALA A 80 -2.41 14.17 -9.51
CA ALA A 80 -1.35 14.59 -8.61
C ALA A 80 -1.68 15.94 -7.96
N ARG A 81 -2.11 16.91 -8.76
CA ARG A 81 -2.53 18.24 -8.29
C ARG A 81 -3.76 18.19 -7.38
N SER A 82 -4.69 17.25 -7.60
CA SER A 82 -5.86 17.09 -6.71
C SER A 82 -5.47 16.68 -5.29
N VAL A 83 -4.40 15.89 -5.12
CA VAL A 83 -3.87 15.53 -3.78
C VAL A 83 -3.28 16.78 -3.10
N LEU A 84 -2.56 17.62 -3.84
CA LEU A 84 -2.03 18.88 -3.30
C LEU A 84 -3.15 19.84 -2.89
N ASN A 85 -4.17 20.02 -3.72
CA ASN A 85 -5.31 20.86 -3.39
C ASN A 85 -6.07 20.35 -2.14
N ALA A 86 -6.18 19.02 -2.00
CA ALA A 86 -6.78 18.41 -0.82
C ALA A 86 -5.94 18.65 0.43
N LEU A 87 -4.61 18.56 0.34
CA LEU A 87 -3.69 18.86 1.43
C LEU A 87 -3.80 20.32 1.87
N GLU A 88 -3.86 21.27 0.94
CA GLU A 88 -4.06 22.70 1.23
C GLU A 88 -5.39 22.96 1.94
N GLY A 89 -6.43 22.20 1.58
CA GLY A 89 -7.72 22.27 2.27
C GLY A 89 -7.69 21.73 3.71
N VAL A 90 -6.79 20.82 4.04
CA VAL A 90 -6.59 20.29 5.39
C VAL A 90 -5.64 21.18 6.21
N LEU A 91 -4.62 21.73 5.57
CA LEU A 91 -3.58 22.56 6.21
C LEU A 91 -3.45 23.93 5.51
N PRO A 92 -4.47 24.78 5.56
CA PRO A 92 -4.46 26.07 4.84
C PRO A 92 -3.35 27.03 5.29
N GLN A 93 -2.82 26.84 6.49
CA GLN A 93 -1.73 27.64 7.06
C GLN A 93 -0.32 27.30 6.50
N MET A 94 -0.20 26.29 5.65
CA MET A 94 1.12 25.91 5.10
C MET A 94 1.76 26.97 4.22
N GLY A 95 0.98 27.96 3.77
CA GLY A 95 1.49 29.00 2.86
C GLY A 95 1.77 28.49 1.44
N PRO A 96 2.40 29.32 0.60
CA PRO A 96 2.62 29.03 -0.81
C PRO A 96 3.87 28.15 -1.03
N VAL A 97 3.81 26.87 -0.64
CA VAL A 97 4.89 25.88 -0.81
C VAL A 97 4.71 25.02 -2.07
N ARG A 98 3.84 25.47 -3.01
CA ARG A 98 3.48 24.70 -4.21
C ARG A 98 4.66 24.40 -5.13
N ASP A 99 5.60 25.31 -5.22
CA ASP A 99 6.77 25.19 -6.11
C ASP A 99 7.78 24.15 -5.62
N GLU A 100 7.70 23.76 -4.35
CA GLU A 100 8.52 22.73 -3.72
C GLU A 100 7.84 21.36 -3.67
N ALA A 101 6.67 21.21 -4.31
CA ALA A 101 5.88 20.00 -4.28
C ALA A 101 6.52 18.89 -5.12
N GLU A 102 6.91 17.82 -4.47
CA GLU A 102 7.38 16.60 -5.11
C GLU A 102 6.24 15.60 -5.26
N PHE A 103 5.83 15.32 -6.49
CA PHE A 103 4.78 14.38 -6.80
C PHE A 103 5.32 12.98 -7.05
N TRP A 104 4.57 11.98 -6.62
CA TRP A 104 4.89 10.58 -6.83
C TRP A 104 3.63 9.75 -7.01
N CYS A 105 3.73 8.66 -7.76
CA CYS A 105 2.68 7.63 -7.84
C CYS A 105 3.27 6.23 -7.70
N GLY A 106 2.44 5.28 -7.30
CA GLY A 106 2.85 3.89 -7.14
C GLY A 106 1.66 2.95 -7.08
N LEU A 107 1.93 1.65 -7.25
CA LEU A 107 0.93 0.61 -7.36
C LEU A 107 0.74 -0.11 -6.01
N ARG A 108 -0.47 -0.07 -5.48
CA ARG A 108 -0.88 -0.84 -4.31
C ARG A 108 -1.33 -2.22 -4.74
N PRO A 109 -0.84 -3.31 -4.11
CA PRO A 109 -1.27 -4.67 -4.42
C PRO A 109 -2.63 -4.95 -3.76
N MET A 110 -3.72 -4.68 -4.46
CA MET A 110 -5.07 -4.85 -3.95
C MET A 110 -5.61 -6.24 -4.25
N THR A 111 -6.26 -6.85 -3.27
CA THR A 111 -7.10 -8.04 -3.43
C THR A 111 -8.58 -7.64 -3.56
N PRO A 112 -9.47 -8.50 -4.08
CA PRO A 112 -10.89 -8.17 -4.24
C PRO A 112 -11.61 -7.86 -2.93
N ASP A 113 -11.20 -8.48 -1.82
CA ASP A 113 -11.80 -8.34 -0.49
C ASP A 113 -11.01 -7.42 0.45
N GLY A 114 -9.86 -6.88 -0.01
CA GLY A 114 -8.99 -6.01 0.78
C GLY A 114 -8.10 -6.73 1.79
N SER A 115 -8.26 -8.03 2.00
CA SER A 115 -7.42 -8.83 2.90
C SER A 115 -6.16 -9.32 2.18
N PRO A 116 -4.98 -9.38 2.83
CA PRO A 116 -3.77 -9.91 2.21
C PRO A 116 -3.88 -11.40 1.89
N VAL A 117 -2.98 -11.89 1.06
CA VAL A 117 -2.77 -13.31 0.80
C VAL A 117 -1.52 -13.75 1.55
N ILE A 118 -1.70 -14.65 2.52
CA ILE A 118 -0.63 -15.17 3.37
C ILE A 118 -0.79 -16.68 3.49
N GLY A 119 0.24 -17.44 3.16
CA GLY A 119 0.20 -18.89 3.30
C GLY A 119 1.01 -19.64 2.26
N GLU A 120 0.80 -20.96 2.20
CA GLU A 120 1.46 -21.84 1.22
C GLU A 120 0.85 -21.70 -0.18
N ILE A 121 1.67 -21.87 -1.20
CA ILE A 121 1.21 -22.00 -2.59
C ILE A 121 0.81 -23.46 -2.82
N PRO A 122 -0.44 -23.75 -3.17
CA PRO A 122 -0.90 -25.11 -3.42
C PRO A 122 -0.11 -25.80 -4.54
N GLY A 123 0.26 -27.06 -4.31
CA GLY A 123 0.99 -27.85 -5.29
C GLY A 123 2.48 -27.54 -5.40
N ALA A 124 3.01 -26.70 -4.52
CA ALA A 124 4.44 -26.38 -4.45
C ALA A 124 4.94 -26.53 -3.00
N SER A 125 5.86 -27.47 -2.76
CA SER A 125 6.51 -27.57 -1.45
C SER A 125 7.47 -26.41 -1.21
N ASN A 126 7.54 -25.92 0.03
CA ASN A 126 8.45 -24.84 0.44
C ASN A 126 8.29 -23.52 -0.34
N LEU A 127 7.08 -23.27 -0.88
CA LEU A 127 6.74 -22.01 -1.55
C LEU A 127 5.57 -21.35 -0.86
N PHE A 128 5.79 -20.12 -0.41
CA PHE A 128 4.84 -19.33 0.36
C PHE A 128 4.57 -18.00 -0.36
N VAL A 129 3.44 -17.39 -0.04
CA VAL A 129 3.07 -16.05 -0.49
C VAL A 129 2.77 -15.15 0.71
N ASN A 130 3.26 -13.91 0.67
CA ASN A 130 2.93 -12.86 1.63
C ASN A 130 2.79 -11.54 0.86
N SER A 131 1.58 -11.23 0.39
CA SER A 131 1.33 -10.09 -0.51
C SER A 131 -0.14 -9.66 -0.49
N GLY A 132 -0.47 -8.63 -1.24
CA GLY A 132 -1.87 -8.18 -1.38
C GLY A 132 -2.38 -7.32 -0.23
N HIS A 133 -1.49 -6.67 0.52
CA HIS A 133 -1.83 -5.87 1.70
C HIS A 133 -2.50 -4.51 1.38
N GLY A 134 -2.70 -4.20 0.12
CA GLY A 134 -3.37 -2.98 -0.31
C GLY A 134 -2.73 -1.71 0.23
N THR A 135 -3.53 -0.89 0.90
CA THR A 135 -3.11 0.38 1.50
C THR A 135 -2.44 0.22 2.87
N LEU A 136 -2.54 -0.96 3.49
CA LEU A 136 -2.10 -1.21 4.87
C LEU A 136 -0.79 -2.01 4.98
N GLY A 137 -0.05 -2.17 3.87
CA GLY A 137 1.14 -3.01 3.83
C GLY A 137 2.20 -2.64 4.86
N TRP A 138 2.44 -1.36 5.08
CA TRP A 138 3.37 -0.89 6.12
C TRP A 138 2.87 -1.25 7.52
N THR A 139 1.60 -0.98 7.81
CA THR A 139 0.98 -1.25 9.12
C THR A 139 0.98 -2.74 9.46
N LEU A 140 0.69 -3.58 8.48
CA LEU A 140 0.57 -5.03 8.67
C LEU A 140 1.90 -5.79 8.50
N GLY A 141 2.95 -5.12 8.04
CA GLY A 141 4.20 -5.75 7.63
C GLY A 141 4.85 -6.59 8.73
N ALA A 142 4.96 -6.06 9.94
CA ALA A 142 5.55 -6.78 11.06
C ALA A 142 4.73 -8.03 11.46
N GLY A 143 3.39 -7.87 11.56
CA GLY A 143 2.50 -8.99 11.91
C GLY A 143 2.47 -10.07 10.85
N SER A 144 2.35 -9.71 9.57
CA SER A 144 2.36 -10.68 8.46
C SER A 144 3.73 -11.34 8.29
N GLY A 145 4.81 -10.62 8.62
CA GLY A 145 6.17 -11.17 8.67
C GLY A 145 6.34 -12.22 9.76
N ALA A 146 5.82 -11.99 10.96
CA ALA A 146 5.86 -12.95 12.07
C ALA A 146 5.08 -14.24 11.72
N VAL A 147 3.87 -14.09 11.19
CA VAL A 147 3.07 -15.23 10.71
C VAL A 147 3.81 -16.02 9.62
N MET A 148 4.46 -15.33 8.69
CA MET A 148 5.24 -15.98 7.64
C MET A 148 6.47 -16.71 8.20
N ALA A 149 7.12 -16.18 9.24
CA ALA A 149 8.22 -16.85 9.90
C ALA A 149 7.76 -18.16 10.55
N ASP A 150 6.62 -18.17 11.24
CA ASP A 150 6.04 -19.41 11.80
C ASP A 150 5.83 -20.46 10.71
N LEU A 151 5.19 -20.08 9.60
CA LEU A 151 4.94 -20.99 8.49
C LEU A 151 6.22 -21.58 7.88
N VAL A 152 7.23 -20.73 7.65
CA VAL A 152 8.52 -21.15 7.05
C VAL A 152 9.31 -22.07 8.00
N CYS A 153 9.20 -21.83 9.30
CA CYS A 153 9.83 -22.65 10.33
C CYS A 153 9.05 -23.91 10.71
N GLY A 154 7.86 -24.12 10.13
CA GLY A 154 6.99 -25.28 10.45
C GLY A 154 6.29 -25.15 11.80
N SER A 155 6.23 -23.94 12.37
CA SER A 155 5.47 -23.64 13.58
C SER A 155 4.02 -23.33 13.23
N ALA A 156 3.11 -23.61 14.16
CA ALA A 156 1.70 -23.24 14.01
C ALA A 156 1.52 -21.75 14.31
N PRO A 157 1.05 -20.95 13.33
CA PRO A 157 0.71 -19.55 13.60
C PRO A 157 -0.39 -19.42 14.66
N GLN A 158 -0.35 -18.37 15.48
CA GLN A 158 -1.39 -18.10 16.48
C GLN A 158 -2.71 -17.60 15.85
N LEU A 159 -2.68 -17.21 14.58
CA LEU A 159 -3.81 -16.69 13.82
C LEU A 159 -4.35 -17.73 12.88
N ASP A 160 -5.69 -17.85 12.78
CA ASP A 160 -6.32 -18.62 11.70
C ASP A 160 -6.02 -17.98 10.34
N LEU A 161 -5.35 -18.73 9.47
CA LEU A 161 -4.95 -18.26 8.15
C LEU A 161 -5.96 -18.58 7.04
N SER A 162 -7.04 -19.25 7.34
CA SER A 162 -8.07 -19.60 6.33
C SER A 162 -8.62 -18.37 5.59
N PRO A 163 -8.86 -17.21 6.24
CA PRO A 163 -9.28 -15.98 5.56
C PRO A 163 -8.21 -15.35 4.66
N PHE A 164 -6.96 -15.75 4.82
CA PHE A 164 -5.82 -15.21 4.04
C PHE A 164 -5.33 -16.17 2.96
N SER A 165 -5.95 -17.33 2.84
CA SER A 165 -5.57 -18.34 1.85
C SER A 165 -5.68 -17.81 0.41
N ILE A 166 -4.73 -18.17 -0.45
CA ILE A 166 -4.79 -17.88 -1.89
C ILE A 166 -5.95 -18.61 -2.59
N LYS A 167 -6.52 -19.62 -1.96
CA LYS A 167 -7.65 -20.41 -2.48
C LYS A 167 -9.02 -19.83 -2.15
N ARG A 168 -9.09 -18.70 -1.43
CA ARG A 168 -10.38 -18.13 -0.98
C ARG A 168 -11.19 -17.47 -2.09
N PHE A 169 -10.61 -17.35 -3.29
CA PHE A 169 -11.26 -16.83 -4.48
C PHE A 169 -11.50 -17.92 -5.54
#